data_e5301e98d04deb77853914d87d453b2f
#
_entry.id   e5301e98d04deb77853914d87d453b2f
#
_cell.length_a   1.000
_cell.length_b   1.000
_cell.length_c   1.000
_cell.angle_alpha   90.00
_cell.angle_beta   90.00
_cell.angle_gamma   90.00
#
_symmetry.space_group_name_H-M   'P 1'
#
loop_
_entity.id
_entity.type
_entity.pdbx_description
1 polymer ?
#
loop_
_entity_poly.entity_id
_entity_poly.type
_entity_poly.pdbx_seq_one_letter_code
_entity_poly.pdbx_strand_id
1 'polypeptide(L)'
;MLAPMTAAQREFDIVVYGATGFVGRLTADYLARAGGDVRIALAGRSPEKLLAVRETLGEAAQTWPILTADAASPSSLNDMAARTRVVITTVGPYSRYGLPLVAACAAAGTDYADLTGEAMFVRQSIDDYHKQAVDTGARIVHACGFDSIPSDMSVFALYRRAEQDGAGDLGDTNFVLRGFSGGVSGGTVASMIEVFRASSNDPNTRRMLEDPYTLTQDRGIEPDLGPQPDLPWRRGRDIAPELAGVWTTGFMMALYNTRIVRRSNALLDYAYGRRFRYAENMSVGSSVAAPVASAVATAANNGVVALGSRFFRFLPRRLVERIVPKPGTGPSEQTRERGYYRAETYTTTATGARYLATIAQQGDPGYKATSVMLGECGLALALDRDKLSDLHGVLTPAAAMGDALLARFPAAGITLETVRLS
;
A
#
# COMPACT_ATOMS: atom_id res chain seq x y z
N MET A 1 -34.29 -9.77 11.45
CA MET A 1 -32.89 -9.70 11.08
C MET A 1 -32.44 -11.10 10.67
N LEU A 2 -32.04 -11.30 9.42
CA LEU A 2 -31.40 -12.57 9.00
C LEU A 2 -30.03 -12.66 9.69
N ALA A 3 -29.70 -13.85 10.21
CA ALA A 3 -28.38 -14.10 10.78
C ALA A 3 -27.28 -13.81 9.72
N PRO A 4 -26.14 -13.23 10.10
CA PRO A 4 -25.05 -12.99 9.14
C PRO A 4 -24.62 -14.33 8.52
N MET A 5 -24.50 -14.36 7.18
CA MET A 5 -24.02 -15.54 6.46
C MET A 5 -22.60 -15.86 6.90
N THR A 6 -22.31 -17.13 7.17
CA THR A 6 -20.94 -17.55 7.45
C THR A 6 -20.05 -17.34 6.21
N ALA A 7 -18.74 -17.13 6.41
CA ALA A 7 -17.80 -16.92 5.29
C ALA A 7 -17.86 -18.05 4.22
N ALA A 8 -18.22 -19.28 4.63
CA ALA A 8 -18.39 -20.43 3.74
C ALA A 8 -19.65 -20.34 2.83
N GLN A 9 -20.61 -19.50 3.19
CA GLN A 9 -21.90 -19.34 2.47
C GLN A 9 -21.91 -18.15 1.51
N ARG A 10 -20.81 -17.36 1.41
CA ARG A 10 -20.74 -16.20 0.52
C ARG A 10 -20.78 -16.62 -0.94
N GLU A 11 -21.49 -15.83 -1.74
CA GLU A 11 -21.67 -16.06 -3.18
C GLU A 11 -20.35 -15.93 -3.95
N PHE A 12 -19.53 -14.95 -3.56
CA PHE A 12 -18.24 -14.66 -4.18
C PHE A 12 -17.09 -14.79 -3.18
N ASP A 13 -15.95 -15.18 -3.69
CA ASP A 13 -14.69 -15.14 -2.92
C ASP A 13 -14.05 -13.76 -3.00
N ILE A 14 -14.08 -13.12 -4.19
CA ILE A 14 -13.57 -11.77 -4.42
C ILE A 14 -14.55 -10.94 -5.25
N VAL A 15 -14.77 -9.70 -4.83
CA VAL A 15 -15.39 -8.66 -5.67
C VAL A 15 -14.38 -7.59 -5.99
N VAL A 16 -14.17 -7.28 -7.28
CA VAL A 16 -13.34 -6.17 -7.75
C VAL A 16 -14.20 -4.94 -7.95
N TYR A 17 -14.21 -4.04 -6.95
CA TYR A 17 -14.96 -2.79 -7.00
C TYR A 17 -14.15 -1.67 -7.63
N GLY A 18 -14.71 -1.04 -8.67
CA GLY A 18 -14.02 -0.07 -9.49
C GLY A 18 -13.30 -0.69 -10.70
N ALA A 19 -13.74 -1.88 -11.13
CA ALA A 19 -13.16 -2.62 -12.26
C ALA A 19 -13.15 -1.84 -13.60
N THR A 20 -13.97 -0.80 -13.75
CA THR A 20 -13.95 0.09 -14.93
C THR A 20 -12.81 1.11 -14.92
N GLY A 21 -12.13 1.31 -13.79
CA GLY A 21 -10.94 2.14 -13.66
C GLY A 21 -9.71 1.49 -14.31
N PHE A 22 -8.66 2.29 -14.57
CA PHE A 22 -7.47 1.76 -15.23
C PHE A 22 -6.79 0.64 -14.41
N VAL A 23 -6.49 0.90 -13.14
CA VAL A 23 -5.91 -0.09 -12.24
C VAL A 23 -6.89 -1.23 -11.96
N GLY A 24 -8.19 -0.94 -11.81
CA GLY A 24 -9.22 -1.95 -11.58
C GLY A 24 -9.29 -2.99 -12.72
N ARG A 25 -9.17 -2.54 -13.98
CA ARG A 25 -9.09 -3.45 -15.15
C ARG A 25 -7.84 -4.31 -15.11
N LEU A 26 -6.69 -3.73 -14.79
CA LEU A 26 -5.42 -4.46 -14.71
C LEU A 26 -5.46 -5.49 -13.57
N THR A 27 -6.07 -5.15 -12.43
CA THR A 27 -6.27 -6.09 -11.32
C THR A 27 -7.23 -7.21 -11.70
N ALA A 28 -8.33 -6.90 -12.38
CA ALA A 28 -9.26 -7.91 -12.89
C ALA A 28 -8.60 -8.82 -13.94
N ASP A 29 -7.80 -8.26 -14.84
CA ASP A 29 -7.03 -9.02 -15.84
C ASP A 29 -5.98 -9.93 -15.18
N TYR A 30 -5.29 -9.44 -14.15
CA TYR A 30 -4.39 -10.27 -13.35
C TYR A 30 -5.13 -11.43 -12.69
N LEU A 31 -6.24 -11.17 -12.02
CA LEU A 31 -7.04 -12.19 -11.34
C LEU A 31 -7.63 -13.21 -12.31
N ALA A 32 -7.98 -12.81 -13.54
CA ALA A 32 -8.46 -13.74 -14.57
C ALA A 32 -7.38 -14.77 -14.97
N ARG A 33 -6.12 -14.42 -14.85
CA ARG A 33 -4.98 -15.31 -15.13
C ARG A 33 -4.49 -16.08 -13.91
N ALA A 34 -4.52 -15.49 -12.74
CA ALA A 34 -3.91 -16.04 -11.52
C ALA A 34 -4.92 -16.65 -10.54
N GLY A 35 -6.21 -16.34 -10.69
CA GLY A 35 -7.25 -16.68 -9.71
C GLY A 35 -7.69 -18.15 -9.70
N GLY A 36 -7.43 -18.93 -10.75
CA GLY A 36 -7.88 -20.32 -10.84
C GLY A 36 -9.41 -20.44 -10.66
N ASP A 37 -9.86 -21.30 -9.76
CA ASP A 37 -11.29 -21.59 -9.48
C ASP A 37 -11.95 -20.57 -8.52
N VAL A 38 -11.33 -19.40 -8.28
CA VAL A 38 -11.88 -18.36 -7.41
C VAL A 38 -13.14 -17.75 -8.02
N ARG A 39 -14.21 -17.68 -7.25
CA ARG A 39 -15.47 -17.04 -7.66
C ARG A 39 -15.36 -15.54 -7.58
N ILE A 40 -15.16 -14.89 -8.72
CA ILE A 40 -14.92 -13.45 -8.83
C ILE A 40 -16.15 -12.75 -9.43
N ALA A 41 -16.48 -11.57 -8.93
CA ALA A 41 -17.43 -10.66 -9.54
C ALA A 41 -16.79 -9.27 -9.78
N LEU A 42 -17.26 -8.57 -10.82
CA LEU A 42 -16.88 -7.19 -11.10
C LEU A 42 -17.96 -6.25 -10.58
N ALA A 43 -17.53 -5.17 -9.92
CA ALA A 43 -18.47 -4.21 -9.34
C ALA A 43 -18.15 -2.77 -9.72
N GLY A 44 -19.20 -1.94 -9.82
CA GLY A 44 -19.12 -0.52 -10.14
C GLY A 44 -20.46 0.08 -10.51
N ARG A 45 -20.48 1.36 -10.91
CA ARG A 45 -21.70 2.13 -11.14
C ARG A 45 -22.41 1.85 -12.47
N SER A 46 -21.68 1.42 -13.51
CA SER A 46 -22.22 1.22 -14.85
C SER A 46 -22.09 -0.25 -15.27
N PRO A 47 -23.20 -1.01 -15.28
CA PRO A 47 -23.20 -2.39 -15.73
C PRO A 47 -22.67 -2.55 -17.17
N GLU A 48 -23.02 -1.63 -18.07
CA GLU A 48 -22.58 -1.66 -19.48
C GLU A 48 -21.06 -1.57 -19.61
N LYS A 49 -20.43 -0.64 -18.83
CA LYS A 49 -18.97 -0.52 -18.83
C LYS A 49 -18.29 -1.73 -18.19
N LEU A 50 -18.90 -2.33 -17.18
CA LEU A 50 -18.40 -3.56 -16.55
C LEU A 50 -18.47 -4.75 -17.51
N LEU A 51 -19.56 -4.87 -18.27
CA LEU A 51 -19.69 -5.87 -19.34
C LEU A 51 -18.60 -5.71 -20.39
N ALA A 52 -18.38 -4.48 -20.87
CA ALA A 52 -17.32 -4.19 -21.82
C ALA A 52 -15.91 -4.52 -21.27
N VAL A 53 -15.66 -4.27 -19.99
CA VAL A 53 -14.41 -4.71 -19.33
C VAL A 53 -14.32 -6.22 -19.32
N ARG A 54 -15.36 -6.94 -18.87
CA ARG A 54 -15.40 -8.39 -18.81
C ARG A 54 -15.06 -9.04 -20.15
N GLU A 55 -15.58 -8.53 -21.25
CA GLU A 55 -15.29 -8.98 -22.61
C GLU A 55 -13.79 -8.92 -22.97
N THR A 56 -13.04 -8.03 -22.34
CA THR A 56 -11.58 -7.89 -22.58
C THR A 56 -10.70 -8.80 -21.69
N LEU A 57 -11.27 -9.47 -20.67
CA LEU A 57 -10.49 -10.21 -19.67
C LEU A 57 -10.20 -11.68 -20.05
N GLY A 58 -10.54 -12.15 -21.26
CA GLY A 58 -10.33 -13.53 -21.68
C GLY A 58 -11.41 -14.50 -21.18
N GLU A 59 -11.26 -15.78 -21.51
CA GLU A 59 -12.30 -16.80 -21.29
C GLU A 59 -12.64 -17.02 -19.81
N ALA A 60 -11.65 -17.03 -18.93
CA ALA A 60 -11.86 -17.27 -17.50
C ALA A 60 -12.82 -16.27 -16.85
N ALA A 61 -12.89 -15.04 -17.35
CA ALA A 61 -13.74 -13.99 -16.79
C ALA A 61 -15.12 -13.86 -17.48
N GLN A 62 -15.40 -14.58 -18.55
CA GLN A 62 -16.64 -14.42 -19.32
C GLN A 62 -17.90 -14.70 -18.50
N THR A 63 -17.79 -15.56 -17.48
CA THR A 63 -18.90 -15.93 -16.60
C THR A 63 -18.95 -15.08 -15.32
N TRP A 64 -18.02 -14.16 -15.12
CA TRP A 64 -18.00 -13.36 -13.90
C TRP A 64 -19.24 -12.46 -13.79
N PRO A 65 -19.99 -12.55 -12.68
CA PRO A 65 -21.15 -11.70 -12.44
C PRO A 65 -20.79 -10.22 -12.36
N ILE A 66 -21.76 -9.38 -12.72
CA ILE A 66 -21.68 -7.93 -12.64
C ILE A 66 -22.56 -7.44 -11.49
N LEU A 67 -21.98 -6.69 -10.58
CA LEU A 67 -22.69 -6.07 -9.45
C LEU A 67 -22.75 -4.55 -9.63
N THR A 68 -23.94 -3.98 -9.48
CA THR A 68 -24.07 -2.52 -9.43
C THR A 68 -23.83 -2.04 -8.01
N ALA A 69 -22.79 -1.21 -7.82
CA ALA A 69 -22.48 -0.60 -6.54
C ALA A 69 -21.99 0.84 -6.73
N ASP A 70 -22.43 1.75 -5.86
CA ASP A 70 -22.07 3.17 -5.90
C ASP A 70 -21.64 3.62 -4.49
N ALA A 71 -20.50 4.30 -4.40
CA ALA A 71 -20.00 4.88 -3.16
C ALA A 71 -20.98 5.87 -2.51
N ALA A 72 -21.87 6.48 -3.28
CA ALA A 72 -22.94 7.35 -2.79
C ALA A 72 -24.19 6.59 -2.29
N SER A 73 -24.25 5.26 -2.46
CA SER A 73 -25.38 4.42 -2.05
C SER A 73 -24.95 3.38 -1.01
N PRO A 74 -25.04 3.68 0.29
CA PRO A 74 -24.68 2.74 1.36
C PRO A 74 -25.38 1.38 1.24
N SER A 75 -26.63 1.35 0.79
CA SER A 75 -27.38 0.10 0.62
C SER A 75 -26.74 -0.82 -0.43
N SER A 76 -26.27 -0.27 -1.56
CA SER A 76 -25.61 -1.05 -2.60
C SER A 76 -24.23 -1.58 -2.14
N LEU A 77 -23.52 -0.81 -1.31
CA LEU A 77 -22.24 -1.25 -0.72
C LEU A 77 -22.46 -2.36 0.31
N ASN A 78 -23.49 -2.23 1.16
CA ASN A 78 -23.85 -3.26 2.15
C ASN A 78 -24.27 -4.56 1.46
N ASP A 79 -25.08 -4.50 0.41
CA ASP A 79 -25.48 -5.67 -0.38
C ASP A 79 -24.26 -6.37 -1.01
N MET A 80 -23.37 -5.59 -1.64
CA MET A 80 -22.13 -6.12 -2.20
C MET A 80 -21.24 -6.76 -1.13
N ALA A 81 -21.00 -6.09 -0.01
CA ALA A 81 -20.16 -6.59 1.07
C ALA A 81 -20.75 -7.86 1.70
N ALA A 82 -22.06 -7.96 1.87
CA ALA A 82 -22.73 -9.13 2.43
C ALA A 82 -22.60 -10.39 1.56
N ARG A 83 -22.33 -10.27 0.27
CA ARG A 83 -22.27 -11.37 -0.72
C ARG A 83 -20.90 -11.90 -1.00
N THR A 84 -19.82 -11.25 -0.52
CA THR A 84 -18.44 -11.63 -0.82
C THR A 84 -17.58 -11.85 0.41
N ARG A 85 -16.53 -12.66 0.29
CA ARG A 85 -15.52 -12.83 1.34
C ARG A 85 -14.55 -11.66 1.38
N VAL A 86 -14.14 -11.16 0.20
CA VAL A 86 -13.15 -10.09 0.06
C VAL A 86 -13.66 -9.05 -0.95
N VAL A 87 -13.56 -7.78 -0.62
CA VAL A 87 -13.68 -6.68 -1.57
C VAL A 87 -12.31 -6.10 -1.84
N ILE A 88 -11.89 -6.13 -3.11
CA ILE A 88 -10.75 -5.37 -3.61
C ILE A 88 -11.27 -4.08 -4.21
N THR A 89 -10.76 -2.92 -3.81
CA THR A 89 -11.23 -1.65 -4.36
C THR A 89 -10.12 -0.77 -4.91
N THR A 90 -10.41 -0.17 -6.07
CA THR A 90 -9.58 0.85 -6.73
C THR A 90 -10.32 2.18 -6.90
N VAL A 91 -11.40 2.37 -6.12
CA VAL A 91 -12.25 3.57 -6.17
C VAL A 91 -11.68 4.65 -5.27
N GLY A 92 -10.92 5.56 -5.88
CA GLY A 92 -10.33 6.73 -5.21
C GLY A 92 -10.84 8.08 -5.77
N PRO A 93 -10.50 9.21 -5.14
CA PRO A 93 -9.78 9.37 -3.87
C PRO A 93 -10.50 8.73 -2.69
N TYR A 94 -9.74 8.02 -1.84
CA TYR A 94 -10.31 7.24 -0.75
C TYR A 94 -10.90 8.12 0.37
N SER A 95 -10.32 9.29 0.61
CA SER A 95 -10.89 10.29 1.53
C SER A 95 -12.31 10.75 1.17
N ARG A 96 -12.71 10.59 -0.11
CA ARG A 96 -14.07 10.96 -0.57
C ARG A 96 -15.02 9.77 -0.66
N TYR A 97 -14.51 8.61 -1.06
CA TYR A 97 -15.35 7.48 -1.47
C TYR A 97 -15.08 6.20 -0.68
N GLY A 98 -14.01 6.13 0.12
CA GLY A 98 -13.55 4.90 0.76
C GLY A 98 -14.33 4.52 2.01
N LEU A 99 -14.60 5.48 2.91
CA LEU A 99 -15.18 5.19 4.23
C LEU A 99 -16.53 4.46 4.18
N PRO A 100 -17.49 4.78 3.27
CA PRO A 100 -18.75 4.03 3.21
C PRO A 100 -18.55 2.54 2.89
N LEU A 101 -17.56 2.20 2.06
CA LEU A 101 -17.24 0.80 1.77
C LEU A 101 -16.53 0.12 2.93
N VAL A 102 -15.60 0.81 3.60
CA VAL A 102 -14.96 0.31 4.85
C VAL A 102 -16.03 -0.01 5.88
N ALA A 103 -16.99 0.90 6.10
CA ALA A 103 -18.11 0.69 7.01
C ALA A 103 -18.92 -0.56 6.65
N ALA A 104 -19.27 -0.73 5.37
CA ALA A 104 -20.02 -1.89 4.88
C ALA A 104 -19.26 -3.20 5.11
N CYS A 105 -17.96 -3.24 4.80
CA CYS A 105 -17.11 -4.41 5.00
C CYS A 105 -16.92 -4.73 6.49
N ALA A 106 -16.63 -3.73 7.32
CA ALA A 106 -16.51 -3.89 8.77
C ALA A 106 -17.80 -4.42 9.40
N ALA A 107 -18.96 -3.94 8.96
CA ALA A 107 -20.26 -4.40 9.48
C ALA A 107 -20.60 -5.82 9.03
N ALA A 108 -20.21 -6.20 7.81
CA ALA A 108 -20.52 -7.50 7.23
C ALA A 108 -19.56 -8.63 7.61
N GLY A 109 -18.43 -8.34 8.28
CA GLY A 109 -17.36 -9.31 8.50
C GLY A 109 -16.67 -9.71 7.19
N THR A 110 -16.59 -8.77 6.24
CA THR A 110 -16.00 -8.96 4.91
C THR A 110 -14.61 -8.36 4.89
N ASP A 111 -13.63 -9.11 4.38
CA ASP A 111 -12.28 -8.61 4.24
C ASP A 111 -12.20 -7.57 3.11
N TYR A 112 -11.30 -6.62 3.26
CA TYR A 112 -11.17 -5.45 2.38
C TYR A 112 -9.71 -5.21 2.03
N ALA A 113 -9.41 -4.85 0.77
CA ALA A 113 -8.08 -4.46 0.33
C ALA A 113 -8.15 -3.24 -0.60
N ASP A 114 -7.29 -2.25 -0.40
CA ASP A 114 -7.19 -1.05 -1.23
C ASP A 114 -5.74 -0.65 -1.56
N LEU A 115 -5.61 0.41 -2.35
CA LEU A 115 -4.34 1.00 -2.80
C LEU A 115 -4.09 2.39 -2.19
N THR A 116 -4.69 2.70 -1.05
CA THR A 116 -4.61 4.06 -0.52
C THR A 116 -3.18 4.46 -0.14
N GLY A 117 -2.83 5.70 -0.42
CA GLY A 117 -1.67 6.42 0.10
C GLY A 117 -2.09 7.60 0.99
N GLU A 118 -3.32 7.61 1.50
CA GLU A 118 -3.94 8.73 2.21
C GLU A 118 -3.98 8.45 3.73
N ALA A 119 -2.93 8.86 4.46
CA ALA A 119 -2.78 8.57 5.90
C ALA A 119 -4.01 9.01 6.74
N MET A 120 -4.63 10.14 6.41
CA MET A 120 -5.81 10.65 7.13
C MET A 120 -7.04 9.78 6.90
N PHE A 121 -7.21 9.22 5.70
CA PHE A 121 -8.27 8.24 5.44
C PHE A 121 -8.07 6.97 6.28
N VAL A 122 -6.83 6.46 6.32
CA VAL A 122 -6.51 5.28 7.14
C VAL A 122 -6.71 5.58 8.62
N ARG A 123 -6.30 6.78 9.10
CA ARG A 123 -6.54 7.21 10.49
C ARG A 123 -8.02 7.19 10.82
N GLN A 124 -8.85 7.79 9.98
CA GLN A 124 -10.30 7.81 10.18
C GLN A 124 -10.91 6.41 10.12
N SER A 125 -10.44 5.55 9.19
CA SER A 125 -10.82 4.14 9.13
C SER A 125 -10.53 3.40 10.44
N ILE A 126 -9.37 3.68 11.06
CA ILE A 126 -8.99 3.12 12.36
C ILE A 126 -9.94 3.61 13.46
N ASP A 127 -10.14 4.93 13.54
CA ASP A 127 -10.95 5.53 14.60
C ASP A 127 -12.40 5.05 14.57
N ASP A 128 -12.99 5.01 13.36
CA ASP A 128 -14.42 4.76 13.21
C ASP A 128 -14.77 3.27 13.15
N TYR A 129 -13.89 2.42 12.57
CA TYR A 129 -14.27 1.06 12.18
C TYR A 129 -13.38 -0.07 12.72
N HIS A 130 -12.21 0.22 13.31
CA HIS A 130 -11.30 -0.84 13.79
C HIS A 130 -12.01 -1.78 14.76
N LYS A 131 -12.67 -1.23 15.79
CA LYS A 131 -13.37 -2.05 16.78
C LYS A 131 -14.49 -2.89 16.15
N GLN A 132 -15.29 -2.32 15.26
CA GLN A 132 -16.37 -3.05 14.59
C GLN A 132 -15.80 -4.19 13.74
N ALA A 133 -14.72 -3.96 13.00
CA ALA A 133 -14.06 -4.98 12.20
C ALA A 133 -13.48 -6.11 13.06
N VAL A 134 -12.93 -5.79 14.26
CA VAL A 134 -12.51 -6.82 15.23
C VAL A 134 -13.71 -7.65 15.67
N ASP A 135 -14.80 -7.00 16.08
CA ASP A 135 -16.00 -7.67 16.62
C ASP A 135 -16.68 -8.58 15.57
N THR A 136 -16.57 -8.27 14.29
CA THR A 136 -17.15 -9.06 13.18
C THR A 136 -16.19 -10.05 12.53
N GLY A 137 -14.90 -9.98 12.86
CA GLY A 137 -13.86 -10.79 12.25
C GLY A 137 -13.43 -10.33 10.84
N ALA A 138 -13.69 -9.07 10.47
CA ALA A 138 -13.24 -8.48 9.22
C ALA A 138 -11.75 -8.05 9.29
N ARG A 139 -11.02 -8.21 8.18
CA ARG A 139 -9.70 -7.65 7.96
C ARG A 139 -9.81 -6.51 6.96
N ILE A 140 -9.66 -5.28 7.43
CA ILE A 140 -9.65 -4.08 6.59
C ILE A 140 -8.18 -3.73 6.32
N VAL A 141 -7.66 -4.17 5.17
CA VAL A 141 -6.23 -4.04 4.85
C VAL A 141 -6.03 -2.88 3.88
N HIS A 142 -5.42 -1.81 4.36
CA HIS A 142 -5.03 -0.67 3.54
C HIS A 142 -3.65 -0.84 2.92
N ALA A 143 -3.33 -0.03 1.89
CA ALA A 143 -2.00 0.07 1.30
C ALA A 143 -1.48 -1.21 0.60
N CYS A 144 -2.36 -1.94 -0.09
CA CYS A 144 -2.05 -3.20 -0.79
C CYS A 144 -1.43 -3.00 -2.19
N GLY A 145 -0.76 -1.89 -2.46
CA GLY A 145 -0.11 -1.59 -3.74
C GLY A 145 1.39 -1.33 -3.61
N PHE A 146 2.02 -0.98 -4.74
CA PHE A 146 3.45 -0.69 -4.81
C PHE A 146 3.87 0.41 -3.83
N ASP A 147 3.00 1.37 -3.56
CA ASP A 147 3.34 2.48 -2.68
C ASP A 147 3.82 1.98 -1.30
N SER A 148 3.33 0.84 -0.79
CA SER A 148 3.66 0.37 0.56
C SER A 148 4.06 -1.11 0.65
N ILE A 149 3.58 -2.00 -0.23
CA ILE A 149 3.91 -3.44 -0.17
C ILE A 149 5.43 -3.69 -0.16
N PRO A 150 6.24 -3.06 -1.03
CA PRO A 150 7.69 -3.27 -0.99
C PRO A 150 8.32 -2.88 0.35
N SER A 151 7.84 -1.80 0.96
CA SER A 151 8.32 -1.29 2.24
C SER A 151 7.94 -2.20 3.40
N ASP A 152 6.64 -2.49 3.54
CA ASP A 152 6.07 -3.23 4.66
C ASP A 152 6.52 -4.70 4.66
N MET A 153 6.46 -5.36 3.49
CA MET A 153 6.83 -6.76 3.36
C MET A 153 8.34 -7.01 3.40
N SER A 154 9.17 -6.05 2.97
CA SER A 154 10.64 -6.18 3.12
C SER A 154 11.06 -6.12 4.57
N VAL A 155 10.45 -5.25 5.39
CA VAL A 155 10.73 -5.18 6.82
C VAL A 155 10.23 -6.43 7.53
N PHE A 156 9.02 -6.91 7.18
CA PHE A 156 8.50 -8.16 7.72
C PHE A 156 9.42 -9.35 7.40
N ALA A 157 9.90 -9.47 6.17
CA ALA A 157 10.84 -10.52 5.77
C ALA A 157 12.18 -10.43 6.54
N LEU A 158 12.69 -9.22 6.79
CA LEU A 158 13.89 -9.02 7.62
C LEU A 158 13.65 -9.44 9.07
N TYR A 159 12.51 -9.09 9.63
CA TYR A 159 12.11 -9.55 10.97
C TYR A 159 12.08 -11.08 11.04
N ARG A 160 11.38 -11.74 10.11
CA ARG A 160 11.30 -13.21 10.06
C ARG A 160 12.68 -13.87 9.95
N ARG A 161 13.57 -13.29 9.16
CA ARG A 161 14.94 -13.78 9.00
C ARG A 161 15.77 -13.56 10.26
N ALA A 162 15.71 -12.41 10.89
CA ALA A 162 16.42 -12.12 12.13
C ALA A 162 15.94 -13.02 13.29
N GLU A 163 14.62 -13.27 13.34
CA GLU A 163 14.01 -14.18 14.31
C GLU A 163 14.51 -15.62 14.12
N GLN A 164 14.51 -16.14 12.89
CA GLN A 164 15.04 -17.47 12.54
C GLN A 164 16.53 -17.62 12.91
N ASP A 165 17.32 -16.59 12.72
CA ASP A 165 18.74 -16.58 13.03
C ASP A 165 19.03 -16.29 14.53
N GLY A 166 18.01 -15.99 15.36
CA GLY A 166 18.16 -15.60 16.76
C GLY A 166 18.95 -14.31 16.95
N ALA A 167 18.85 -13.37 15.99
CA ALA A 167 19.66 -12.14 15.92
C ALA A 167 19.06 -10.98 16.72
N GLY A 168 17.96 -11.18 17.43
CA GLY A 168 17.27 -10.16 18.22
C GLY A 168 16.49 -9.14 17.37
N ASP A 169 16.00 -8.11 18.05
CA ASP A 169 15.16 -7.06 17.47
C ASP A 169 15.84 -6.32 16.33
N LEU A 170 15.06 -5.85 15.37
CA LEU A 170 15.52 -4.91 14.35
C LEU A 170 15.80 -3.54 14.96
N GLY A 171 16.87 -2.88 14.50
CA GLY A 171 17.24 -1.53 14.92
C GLY A 171 16.97 -0.51 13.82
N ASP A 172 18.05 0.24 13.45
CA ASP A 172 17.97 1.20 12.35
C ASP A 172 17.80 0.47 11.01
N THR A 173 16.64 0.69 10.39
CA THR A 173 16.21 0.02 9.16
C THR A 173 15.94 1.06 8.09
N ASN A 174 16.54 0.88 6.92
CA ASN A 174 16.46 1.85 5.82
C ASN A 174 16.13 1.16 4.50
N PHE A 175 14.99 1.53 3.93
CA PHE A 175 14.62 1.18 2.57
C PHE A 175 15.30 2.13 1.58
N VAL A 176 15.83 1.59 0.49
CA VAL A 176 16.44 2.36 -0.60
C VAL A 176 15.89 1.89 -1.93
N LEU A 177 15.07 2.72 -2.57
CA LEU A 177 14.65 2.48 -3.95
C LEU A 177 15.88 2.66 -4.86
N ARG A 178 16.39 1.55 -5.39
CA ARG A 178 17.64 1.51 -6.19
C ARG A 178 17.42 1.91 -7.63
N GLY A 179 16.27 1.59 -8.15
CA GLY A 179 15.91 1.92 -9.52
C GLY A 179 14.44 1.58 -9.79
N PHE A 180 13.86 2.34 -10.67
CA PHE A 180 12.53 2.06 -11.20
C PHE A 180 12.41 2.68 -12.60
N SER A 181 11.53 2.10 -13.39
CA SER A 181 11.13 2.63 -14.69
C SER A 181 9.62 2.51 -14.82
N GLY A 182 8.98 3.59 -15.22
CA GLY A 182 7.52 3.72 -15.32
C GLY A 182 7.05 5.04 -14.78
N GLY A 183 5.73 5.26 -14.79
CA GLY A 183 5.10 6.47 -14.32
C GLY A 183 4.55 6.36 -12.91
N VAL A 184 4.36 7.49 -12.27
CA VAL A 184 3.52 7.61 -11.07
C VAL A 184 2.06 7.63 -11.53
N SER A 185 1.18 6.89 -10.84
CA SER A 185 -0.23 6.84 -11.25
C SER A 185 -0.92 8.18 -11.04
N GLY A 186 -1.90 8.49 -11.90
CA GLY A 186 -2.72 9.68 -11.73
C GLY A 186 -3.49 9.67 -10.40
N GLY A 187 -3.80 8.49 -9.87
CA GLY A 187 -4.39 8.30 -8.55
C GLY A 187 -3.44 8.75 -7.44
N THR A 188 -2.19 8.32 -7.46
CA THR A 188 -1.15 8.72 -6.50
C THR A 188 -0.94 10.24 -6.50
N VAL A 189 -0.86 10.85 -7.68
CA VAL A 189 -0.72 12.32 -7.79
C VAL A 189 -1.95 13.04 -7.22
N ALA A 190 -3.15 12.57 -7.54
CA ALA A 190 -4.40 13.16 -7.02
C ALA A 190 -4.48 13.05 -5.49
N SER A 191 -4.16 11.89 -4.91
CA SER A 191 -4.12 11.68 -3.47
C SER A 191 -3.10 12.58 -2.78
N MET A 192 -1.88 12.73 -3.33
CA MET A 192 -0.87 13.64 -2.79
C MET A 192 -1.38 15.10 -2.77
N ILE A 193 -2.02 15.56 -3.83
CA ILE A 193 -2.58 16.91 -3.90
C ILE A 193 -3.67 17.11 -2.85
N GLU A 194 -4.55 16.14 -2.63
CA GLU A 194 -5.60 16.22 -1.60
C GLU A 194 -4.98 16.25 -0.18
N VAL A 195 -3.95 15.44 0.09
CA VAL A 195 -3.21 15.46 1.36
C VAL A 195 -2.57 16.83 1.61
N PHE A 196 -1.89 17.42 0.62
CA PHE A 196 -1.32 18.76 0.74
C PHE A 196 -2.36 19.84 0.94
N ARG A 197 -3.51 19.76 0.28
CA ARG A 197 -4.63 20.71 0.50
C ARG A 197 -5.23 20.58 1.88
N ALA A 198 -5.46 19.37 2.36
CA ALA A 198 -5.99 19.13 3.70
C ALA A 198 -5.06 19.69 4.77
N SER A 199 -3.75 19.42 4.67
CA SER A 199 -2.73 19.92 5.60
C SER A 199 -2.57 21.45 5.59
N SER A 200 -2.90 22.09 4.45
CA SER A 200 -2.84 23.54 4.32
C SER A 200 -3.97 24.28 5.03
N ASN A 201 -5.12 23.63 5.10
CA ASN A 201 -6.37 24.22 5.57
C ASN A 201 -6.63 23.93 7.05
N ASP A 202 -6.03 22.88 7.59
CA ASP A 202 -6.24 22.47 8.98
C ASP A 202 -4.91 22.18 9.71
N PRO A 203 -4.56 22.99 10.74
CA PRO A 203 -3.37 22.74 11.56
C PRO A 203 -3.39 21.41 12.31
N ASN A 204 -4.55 20.85 12.62
CA ASN A 204 -4.65 19.54 13.28
C ASN A 204 -4.24 18.44 12.30
N THR A 205 -4.79 18.46 11.09
CA THR A 205 -4.39 17.54 10.01
C THR A 205 -2.89 17.60 9.76
N ARG A 206 -2.29 18.79 9.76
CA ARG A 206 -0.83 18.93 9.61
C ARG A 206 -0.08 18.24 10.75
N ARG A 207 -0.43 18.48 12.02
CA ARG A 207 0.19 17.83 13.18
C ARG A 207 0.06 16.33 13.12
N MET A 208 -1.10 15.81 12.71
CA MET A 208 -1.31 14.37 12.55
C MET A 208 -0.43 13.79 11.43
N LEU A 209 -0.26 14.51 10.31
CA LEU A 209 0.62 14.06 9.22
C LEU A 209 2.11 14.14 9.61
N GLU A 210 2.50 15.09 10.46
CA GLU A 210 3.88 15.21 10.98
C GLU A 210 4.19 14.15 12.05
N ASP A 211 3.17 13.57 12.69
CA ASP A 211 3.34 12.55 13.70
C ASP A 211 3.79 11.20 13.08
N PRO A 212 4.98 10.68 13.47
CA PRO A 212 5.48 9.42 12.92
C PRO A 212 4.63 8.19 13.27
N TYR A 213 3.79 8.29 14.31
CA TYR A 213 2.93 7.21 14.81
C TYR A 213 1.43 7.50 14.62
N THR A 214 1.08 8.38 13.69
CA THR A 214 -0.32 8.80 13.50
C THR A 214 -1.28 7.64 13.19
N LEU A 215 -0.78 6.53 12.67
CA LEU A 215 -1.59 5.35 12.36
C LEU A 215 -1.61 4.30 13.48
N THR A 216 -0.92 4.48 14.60
CA THR A 216 -1.01 3.55 15.72
C THR A 216 -2.27 3.80 16.54
N GLN A 217 -2.78 2.78 17.21
CA GLN A 217 -4.03 2.88 17.97
C GLN A 217 -3.84 3.62 19.29
N ASP A 218 -2.85 3.19 20.06
CA ASP A 218 -2.51 3.79 21.35
C ASP A 218 -1.18 4.53 21.27
N ARG A 219 -1.29 5.86 21.18
CA ARG A 219 -0.14 6.75 21.15
C ARG A 219 0.63 6.78 22.47
N GLY A 220 -0.05 6.44 23.57
CA GLY A 220 0.53 6.48 24.93
C GLY A 220 1.59 5.42 25.17
N ILE A 221 1.58 4.33 24.39
CA ILE A 221 2.54 3.24 24.52
C ILE A 221 3.69 3.29 23.51
N GLU A 222 3.61 4.21 22.55
CA GLU A 222 4.66 4.38 21.53
C GLU A 222 5.94 4.95 22.16
N PRO A 223 7.11 4.40 21.78
CA PRO A 223 8.37 4.87 22.34
C PRO A 223 8.72 6.26 21.80
N ASP A 224 9.27 7.11 22.67
CA ASP A 224 9.94 8.34 22.22
C ASP A 224 11.35 8.01 21.75
N LEU A 225 11.52 7.91 20.44
CA LEU A 225 12.80 7.66 19.79
C LEU A 225 13.45 8.97 19.26
N GLY A 226 12.91 10.12 19.63
CA GLY A 226 13.35 11.42 19.12
C GLY A 226 12.95 11.63 17.65
N PRO A 227 13.59 12.61 16.96
CA PRO A 227 13.21 12.97 15.59
C PRO A 227 13.35 11.81 14.61
N GLN A 228 12.31 11.59 13.80
CA GLN A 228 12.25 10.57 12.75
C GLN A 228 11.78 11.24 11.44
N PRO A 229 12.67 11.99 10.75
CA PRO A 229 12.30 12.68 9.52
C PRO A 229 11.91 11.70 8.41
N ASP A 230 10.86 12.00 7.67
CA ASP A 230 10.38 11.14 6.57
C ASP A 230 11.28 11.21 5.33
N LEU A 231 11.85 12.39 5.05
CA LEU A 231 12.68 12.62 3.86
C LEU A 231 14.12 12.95 4.23
N PRO A 232 14.84 12.04 4.91
CA PRO A 232 16.21 12.31 5.32
C PRO A 232 17.15 12.36 4.11
N TRP A 233 18.01 13.38 4.06
CA TRP A 233 19.17 13.35 3.17
C TRP A 233 20.27 12.51 3.81
N ARG A 234 20.70 11.46 3.12
CA ARG A 234 21.78 10.56 3.59
C ARG A 234 22.74 10.22 2.45
N ARG A 235 24.01 10.03 2.78
CA ARG A 235 24.94 9.34 1.88
C ARG A 235 24.68 7.84 2.01
N GLY A 236 24.84 7.09 0.92
CA GLY A 236 24.63 5.64 0.97
C GLY A 236 25.44 4.95 2.06
N ARG A 237 26.73 5.36 2.26
CA ARG A 237 27.59 4.82 3.32
C ARG A 237 27.05 5.05 4.75
N ASP A 238 26.21 6.07 4.95
CA ASP A 238 25.60 6.38 6.25
C ASP A 238 24.36 5.49 6.49
N ILE A 239 23.88 4.79 5.44
CA ILE A 239 22.80 3.78 5.48
C ILE A 239 23.44 2.39 5.63
N ALA A 240 24.34 2.03 4.75
CA ALA A 240 25.03 0.74 4.76
C ALA A 240 26.39 0.83 4.02
N PRO A 241 27.43 0.09 4.46
CA PRO A 241 28.73 0.03 3.77
C PRO A 241 28.61 -0.40 2.31
N GLU A 242 27.66 -1.28 1.97
CA GLU A 242 27.39 -1.78 0.63
C GLU A 242 26.93 -0.66 -0.33
N LEU A 243 26.46 0.45 0.22
CA LEU A 243 26.06 1.64 -0.53
C LEU A 243 27.17 2.70 -0.59
N ALA A 244 28.43 2.36 -0.27
CA ALA A 244 29.55 3.27 -0.39
C ALA A 244 29.64 3.85 -1.82
N GLY A 245 29.74 5.18 -1.91
CA GLY A 245 29.74 5.90 -3.19
C GLY A 245 28.36 6.21 -3.77
N VAL A 246 27.28 5.61 -3.27
CA VAL A 246 25.90 5.95 -3.68
C VAL A 246 25.44 7.21 -2.95
N TRP A 247 24.75 8.09 -3.67
CA TRP A 247 24.06 9.25 -3.12
C TRP A 247 22.56 9.02 -3.11
N THR A 248 21.88 9.47 -2.06
CA THR A 248 20.44 9.28 -1.93
C THR A 248 19.71 10.59 -1.65
N THR A 249 18.43 10.61 -1.89
CA THR A 249 17.47 11.64 -1.45
C THR A 249 16.32 10.94 -0.71
N GLY A 250 15.51 11.69 0.04
CA GLY A 250 14.30 11.15 0.64
C GLY A 250 13.35 10.62 -0.43
N PHE A 251 12.69 9.50 -0.17
CA PHE A 251 11.67 8.93 -1.05
C PHE A 251 10.30 9.51 -0.69
N MET A 252 9.60 10.13 -1.64
CA MET A 252 8.34 10.85 -1.36
C MET A 252 7.26 9.97 -0.74
N MET A 253 7.24 8.67 -1.06
CA MET A 253 6.28 7.74 -0.47
C MET A 253 6.51 7.50 1.04
N ALA A 254 7.70 7.83 1.56
CA ALA A 254 8.01 7.75 2.98
C ALA A 254 7.05 8.56 3.86
N LEU A 255 6.48 9.65 3.33
CA LEU A 255 5.44 10.44 4.01
C LEU A 255 4.22 9.59 4.44
N TYR A 256 4.03 8.47 3.79
CA TYR A 256 2.96 7.51 4.09
C TYR A 256 3.52 6.17 4.60
N ASN A 257 4.49 5.58 3.89
CA ASN A 257 4.99 4.24 4.15
C ASN A 257 5.58 4.07 5.54
N THR A 258 6.29 5.10 6.04
CA THR A 258 6.89 5.05 7.38
C THR A 258 5.84 4.83 8.47
N ARG A 259 4.62 5.35 8.28
CA ARG A 259 3.48 5.17 9.19
C ARG A 259 2.90 3.76 9.07
N ILE A 260 2.83 3.20 7.85
CA ILE A 260 2.37 1.82 7.62
C ILE A 260 3.31 0.83 8.30
N VAL A 261 4.61 0.94 8.08
CA VAL A 261 5.61 0.02 8.66
C VAL A 261 5.63 0.11 10.20
N ARG A 262 5.54 1.32 10.78
CA ARG A 262 5.44 1.48 12.24
C ARG A 262 4.14 0.92 12.79
N ARG A 263 3.02 1.08 12.06
CA ARG A 263 1.76 0.45 12.41
C ARG A 263 1.85 -1.08 12.38
N SER A 264 2.55 -1.65 11.40
CA SER A 264 2.80 -3.10 11.35
C SER A 264 3.53 -3.57 12.59
N ASN A 265 4.58 -2.85 13.02
CA ASN A 265 5.28 -3.16 14.27
C ASN A 265 4.34 -3.13 15.50
N ALA A 266 3.52 -2.08 15.61
CA ALA A 266 2.56 -1.95 16.71
C ALA A 266 1.49 -3.06 16.71
N LEU A 267 0.94 -3.39 15.53
CA LEU A 267 -0.06 -4.46 15.38
C LEU A 267 0.51 -5.85 15.66
N LEU A 268 1.80 -6.07 15.42
CA LEU A 268 2.54 -7.30 15.71
C LEU A 268 3.14 -7.29 17.14
N ASP A 269 2.57 -6.51 18.05
CA ASP A 269 3.05 -6.38 19.44
C ASP A 269 4.53 -6.01 19.55
N TYR A 270 4.99 -5.09 18.69
CA TYR A 270 6.37 -4.61 18.59
C TYR A 270 7.39 -5.72 18.26
N ALA A 271 6.99 -6.70 17.45
CA ALA A 271 7.85 -7.81 17.05
C ALA A 271 9.13 -7.37 16.30
N TYR A 272 9.13 -6.21 15.65
CA TYR A 272 10.36 -5.64 15.08
C TYR A 272 11.29 -5.03 16.13
N GLY A 273 10.79 -4.82 17.33
CA GLY A 273 11.47 -4.21 18.46
C GLY A 273 10.92 -2.83 18.85
N ARG A 274 10.97 -2.52 20.15
CA ARG A 274 10.52 -1.19 20.64
C ARG A 274 11.48 -0.05 20.27
N ARG A 275 12.72 -0.35 19.92
CA ARG A 275 13.71 0.63 19.46
C ARG A 275 13.84 0.68 17.94
N PHE A 276 12.97 0.00 17.22
CA PHE A 276 12.92 -0.04 15.77
C PHE A 276 12.74 1.36 15.18
N ARG A 277 13.63 1.74 14.25
CA ARG A 277 13.57 2.98 13.48
C ARG A 277 13.50 2.67 12.01
N TYR A 278 12.69 3.39 11.30
CA TYR A 278 12.50 3.15 9.87
C TYR A 278 12.53 4.45 9.07
N ALA A 279 13.25 4.45 7.96
CA ALA A 279 13.33 5.55 7.01
C ALA A 279 13.41 5.03 5.57
N GLU A 280 13.04 5.87 4.61
CA GLU A 280 13.09 5.55 3.18
C GLU A 280 13.88 6.57 2.39
N ASN A 281 14.69 6.06 1.49
CA ASN A 281 15.52 6.85 0.58
C ASN A 281 15.36 6.33 -0.86
N MET A 282 15.71 7.17 -1.82
CA MET A 282 15.84 6.83 -3.22
C MET A 282 17.27 7.09 -3.69
N SER A 283 17.85 6.15 -4.42
CA SER A 283 19.18 6.28 -5.02
C SER A 283 19.17 7.32 -6.14
N VAL A 284 20.15 8.21 -6.12
CA VAL A 284 20.43 9.16 -7.21
C VAL A 284 21.61 8.67 -8.07
N GLY A 285 22.26 7.59 -7.62
CA GLY A 285 23.38 6.97 -8.31
C GLY A 285 24.74 7.29 -7.67
N SER A 286 25.80 6.94 -8.39
CA SER A 286 27.20 7.07 -7.93
C SER A 286 28.09 7.88 -8.89
N SER A 287 27.51 8.54 -9.87
CA SER A 287 28.25 9.39 -10.82
C SER A 287 28.88 10.61 -10.13
N VAL A 288 29.83 11.24 -10.77
CA VAL A 288 30.49 12.48 -10.28
C VAL A 288 29.43 13.59 -10.03
N ALA A 289 28.36 13.62 -10.80
CA ALA A 289 27.25 14.58 -10.62
C ALA A 289 26.24 14.18 -9.52
N ALA A 290 26.28 12.94 -9.03
CA ALA A 290 25.29 12.44 -8.06
C ALA A 290 25.20 13.26 -6.76
N PRO A 291 26.30 13.80 -6.18
CA PRO A 291 26.20 14.66 -4.99
C PRO A 291 25.32 15.89 -5.22
N VAL A 292 25.54 16.58 -6.35
CA VAL A 292 24.78 17.79 -6.70
C VAL A 292 23.32 17.43 -7.02
N ALA A 293 23.11 16.37 -7.81
CA ALA A 293 21.76 15.89 -8.12
C ALA A 293 20.99 15.49 -6.87
N SER A 294 21.64 14.83 -5.90
CA SER A 294 21.07 14.46 -4.60
C SER A 294 20.66 15.69 -3.79
N ALA A 295 21.53 16.70 -3.70
CA ALA A 295 21.24 17.93 -2.98
C ALA A 295 20.07 18.69 -3.61
N VAL A 296 20.04 18.82 -4.95
CA VAL A 296 18.95 19.45 -5.70
C VAL A 296 17.62 18.69 -5.51
N ALA A 297 17.64 17.38 -5.64
CA ALA A 297 16.44 16.55 -5.42
C ALA A 297 15.92 16.67 -3.99
N THR A 298 16.81 16.69 -2.99
CA THR A 298 16.42 16.87 -1.58
C THR A 298 15.84 18.26 -1.34
N ALA A 299 16.44 19.30 -1.90
CA ALA A 299 15.89 20.65 -1.80
C ALA A 299 14.50 20.76 -2.48
N ALA A 300 14.32 20.10 -3.64
CA ALA A 300 13.04 20.03 -4.33
C ALA A 300 11.99 19.29 -3.50
N ASN A 301 12.31 18.11 -2.93
CA ASN A 301 11.41 17.36 -2.05
C ASN A 301 10.98 18.17 -0.84
N ASN A 302 11.93 18.78 -0.14
CA ASN A 302 11.64 19.63 1.03
C ASN A 302 10.85 20.88 0.62
N GLY A 303 11.14 21.45 -0.54
CA GLY A 303 10.39 22.56 -1.12
C GLY A 303 8.93 22.19 -1.41
N VAL A 304 8.68 21.02 -1.99
CA VAL A 304 7.33 20.49 -2.23
C VAL A 304 6.59 20.30 -0.92
N VAL A 305 7.22 19.78 0.13
CA VAL A 305 6.59 19.60 1.44
C VAL A 305 6.35 20.94 2.13
N ALA A 306 7.35 21.83 2.17
CA ALA A 306 7.24 23.12 2.88
C ALA A 306 6.36 24.15 2.17
N LEU A 307 6.43 24.21 0.84
CA LEU A 307 5.71 25.17 0.01
C LEU A 307 4.45 24.56 -0.62
N GLY A 308 4.40 23.22 -0.73
CA GLY A 308 3.29 22.52 -1.36
C GLY A 308 1.96 22.87 -0.73
N SER A 309 1.91 22.95 0.58
CA SER A 309 0.73 23.40 1.32
C SER A 309 0.29 24.83 0.94
N ARG A 310 1.23 25.76 0.71
CA ARG A 310 0.93 27.12 0.27
C ARG A 310 0.67 27.20 -1.22
N PHE A 311 1.46 26.51 -2.03
CA PHE A 311 1.39 26.54 -3.49
C PHE A 311 0.08 25.91 -4.00
N PHE A 312 -0.29 24.71 -3.51
CA PHE A 312 -1.52 24.03 -3.91
C PHE A 312 -2.80 24.73 -3.44
N ARG A 313 -2.73 25.55 -2.39
CA ARG A 313 -3.85 26.40 -1.96
C ARG A 313 -4.24 27.43 -3.04
N PHE A 314 -3.25 27.99 -3.77
CA PHE A 314 -3.46 29.02 -4.77
C PHE A 314 -3.51 28.48 -6.20
N LEU A 315 -3.21 27.18 -6.43
CA LEU A 315 -3.24 26.59 -7.76
C LEU A 315 -4.70 26.41 -8.22
N PRO A 316 -5.12 27.04 -9.36
CA PRO A 316 -6.46 26.84 -9.89
C PRO A 316 -6.70 25.36 -10.20
N ARG A 317 -7.89 24.84 -9.83
CA ARG A 317 -8.27 23.44 -10.10
C ARG A 317 -8.04 23.04 -11.55
N ARG A 318 -8.32 23.94 -12.50
CA ARG A 318 -8.11 23.72 -13.94
C ARG A 318 -6.66 23.44 -14.33
N LEU A 319 -5.68 23.98 -13.58
CA LEU A 319 -4.26 23.76 -13.84
C LEU A 319 -3.82 22.39 -13.30
N VAL A 320 -4.33 22.03 -12.14
CA VAL A 320 -4.12 20.69 -11.54
C VAL A 320 -4.69 19.60 -12.45
N GLU A 321 -5.90 19.77 -12.95
CA GLU A 321 -6.56 18.85 -13.89
C GLU A 321 -5.83 18.66 -15.22
N ARG A 322 -4.91 19.58 -15.58
CA ARG A 322 -4.04 19.43 -16.77
C ARG A 322 -2.78 18.64 -16.49
N ILE A 323 -2.31 18.62 -15.24
CA ILE A 323 -1.07 17.95 -14.83
C ILE A 323 -1.37 16.51 -14.43
N VAL A 324 -2.53 16.25 -13.82
CA VAL A 324 -2.96 14.91 -13.39
C VAL A 324 -3.50 14.15 -14.61
N PRO A 325 -2.99 12.93 -14.90
CA PRO A 325 -3.56 12.10 -15.95
C PRO A 325 -5.06 11.90 -15.75
N LYS A 326 -5.82 11.94 -16.86
CA LYS A 326 -7.28 11.79 -16.78
C LYS A 326 -7.65 10.44 -16.16
N PRO A 327 -8.68 10.38 -15.30
CA PRO A 327 -9.17 9.13 -14.76
C PRO A 327 -9.44 8.10 -15.87
N GLY A 328 -9.01 6.84 -15.66
CA GLY A 328 -9.17 5.77 -16.63
C GLY A 328 -8.13 5.74 -17.76
N THR A 329 -7.14 6.65 -17.76
CA THR A 329 -6.01 6.63 -18.69
C THR A 329 -4.72 6.21 -17.99
N GLY A 330 -3.80 5.61 -18.73
CA GLY A 330 -2.49 5.19 -18.23
C GLY A 330 -1.51 4.96 -19.38
N PRO A 331 -0.28 4.55 -19.10
CA PRO A 331 0.72 4.28 -20.12
C PRO A 331 0.33 3.09 -21.01
N SER A 332 0.95 3.03 -22.20
CA SER A 332 0.75 1.89 -23.11
C SER A 332 1.18 0.58 -22.45
N GLU A 333 0.65 -0.54 -22.95
CA GLU A 333 1.02 -1.88 -22.47
C GLU A 333 2.53 -2.09 -22.56
N GLN A 334 3.13 -1.75 -23.70
CA GLN A 334 4.57 -1.86 -23.89
C GLN A 334 5.38 -1.07 -22.85
N THR A 335 4.91 0.13 -22.46
CA THR A 335 5.55 0.93 -21.42
C THR A 335 5.41 0.26 -20.05
N ARG A 336 4.24 -0.31 -19.74
CA ARG A 336 4.01 -1.02 -18.48
C ARG A 336 4.86 -2.28 -18.38
N GLU A 337 4.96 -3.06 -19.46
CA GLU A 337 5.74 -4.30 -19.51
C GLU A 337 7.26 -4.06 -19.37
N ARG A 338 7.77 -2.99 -19.97
CA ARG A 338 9.19 -2.61 -19.89
C ARG A 338 9.59 -1.96 -18.57
N GLY A 339 8.61 -1.51 -17.80
CA GLY A 339 8.83 -0.94 -16.49
C GLY A 339 9.42 -1.97 -15.52
N TYR A 340 10.02 -1.52 -14.45
CA TYR A 340 10.52 -2.35 -13.35
C TYR A 340 10.71 -1.52 -12.10
N TYR A 341 10.85 -2.19 -10.96
CA TYR A 341 11.43 -1.60 -9.76
C TYR A 341 12.38 -2.59 -9.08
N ARG A 342 13.33 -2.03 -8.33
CA ARG A 342 14.22 -2.74 -7.42
C ARG A 342 14.47 -1.88 -6.20
N ALA A 343 14.25 -2.45 -5.03
CA ALA A 343 14.53 -1.81 -3.75
C ALA A 343 15.33 -2.73 -2.84
N GLU A 344 16.10 -2.13 -1.95
CA GLU A 344 16.96 -2.79 -0.97
C GLU A 344 16.63 -2.22 0.40
N THR A 345 16.41 -3.08 1.39
CA THR A 345 16.15 -2.68 2.78
C THR A 345 17.26 -3.22 3.66
N TYR A 346 17.98 -2.33 4.30
CA TYR A 346 19.12 -2.63 5.18
C TYR A 346 18.69 -2.47 6.63
N THR A 347 19.10 -3.40 7.49
CA THR A 347 18.86 -3.32 8.93
C THR A 347 20.09 -3.78 9.70
N THR A 348 20.23 -3.23 10.91
CA THR A 348 21.17 -3.74 11.92
C THR A 348 20.35 -4.13 13.15
N THR A 349 20.53 -5.35 13.65
CA THR A 349 19.78 -5.86 14.80
C THR A 349 20.38 -5.43 16.12
N ALA A 350 19.67 -5.67 17.21
CA ALA A 350 20.12 -5.38 18.57
C ALA A 350 21.42 -6.12 18.96
N THR A 351 21.72 -7.26 18.33
CA THR A 351 22.98 -8.01 18.52
C THR A 351 24.11 -7.53 17.60
N GLY A 352 23.85 -6.57 16.70
CA GLY A 352 24.82 -6.05 15.75
C GLY A 352 24.86 -6.83 14.43
N ALA A 353 24.06 -7.89 14.26
CA ALA A 353 23.95 -8.60 12.98
C ALA A 353 23.32 -7.69 11.91
N ARG A 354 23.81 -7.81 10.67
CA ARG A 354 23.36 -6.97 9.57
C ARG A 354 22.67 -7.82 8.50
N TYR A 355 21.56 -7.29 7.99
CA TYR A 355 20.75 -7.96 6.97
C TYR A 355 20.37 -7.02 5.84
N LEU A 356 20.12 -7.63 4.69
CA LEU A 356 19.59 -7.00 3.49
C LEU A 356 18.37 -7.78 3.00
N ALA A 357 17.28 -7.09 2.75
CA ALA A 357 16.18 -7.59 1.91
C ALA A 357 16.25 -6.89 0.55
N THR A 358 16.13 -7.67 -0.53
CA THR A 358 16.00 -7.14 -1.90
C THR A 358 14.65 -7.53 -2.44
N ILE A 359 13.85 -6.53 -2.84
CA ILE A 359 12.58 -6.73 -3.53
C ILE A 359 12.65 -6.15 -4.94
N ALA A 360 12.16 -6.92 -5.92
CA ALA A 360 12.14 -6.51 -7.32
C ALA A 360 11.00 -7.16 -8.09
N GLN A 361 10.52 -6.48 -9.13
CA GLN A 361 9.55 -7.02 -10.07
C GLN A 361 9.67 -6.35 -11.43
N GLN A 362 9.42 -7.11 -12.49
CA GLN A 362 9.22 -6.60 -13.84
C GLN A 362 7.78 -6.08 -13.99
N GLY A 363 7.66 -4.90 -14.55
CA GLY A 363 6.41 -4.15 -14.70
C GLY A 363 6.51 -2.78 -14.04
N ASP A 364 5.86 -1.79 -14.62
CA ASP A 364 5.89 -0.44 -14.06
C ASP A 364 5.24 -0.40 -12.67
N PRO A 365 5.85 0.30 -11.72
CA PRO A 365 5.36 0.32 -10.33
C PRO A 365 3.98 0.95 -10.17
N GLY A 366 3.66 1.98 -10.96
CA GLY A 366 2.42 2.75 -10.80
C GLY A 366 1.15 2.03 -11.24
N TYR A 367 1.27 0.99 -12.08
CA TYR A 367 0.10 0.32 -12.64
C TYR A 367 0.21 -1.20 -12.64
N LYS A 368 1.16 -1.79 -13.39
CA LYS A 368 1.25 -3.27 -13.52
C LYS A 368 1.62 -3.93 -12.20
N ALA A 369 2.74 -3.53 -11.60
CA ALA A 369 3.20 -4.12 -10.34
C ALA A 369 2.16 -3.91 -9.21
N THR A 370 1.61 -2.71 -9.10
CA THR A 370 0.53 -2.39 -8.15
C THR A 370 -0.69 -3.30 -8.33
N SER A 371 -1.11 -3.56 -9.58
CA SER A 371 -2.28 -4.43 -9.85
C SER A 371 -2.02 -5.88 -9.46
N VAL A 372 -0.80 -6.37 -9.66
CA VAL A 372 -0.37 -7.71 -9.22
C VAL A 372 -0.39 -7.78 -7.69
N MET A 373 0.21 -6.84 -7.00
CA MET A 373 0.26 -6.79 -5.53
C MET A 373 -1.13 -6.76 -4.91
N LEU A 374 -2.02 -5.91 -5.43
CA LEU A 374 -3.41 -5.84 -4.97
C LEU A 374 -4.16 -7.16 -5.22
N GLY A 375 -3.95 -7.76 -6.40
CA GLY A 375 -4.52 -9.05 -6.73
C GLY A 375 -4.07 -10.14 -5.77
N GLU A 376 -2.77 -10.22 -5.47
CA GLU A 376 -2.21 -11.18 -4.52
C GLU A 376 -2.70 -10.97 -3.08
N CYS A 377 -2.85 -9.72 -2.63
CA CYS A 377 -3.48 -9.44 -1.35
C CYS A 377 -4.92 -9.97 -1.30
N GLY A 378 -5.70 -9.75 -2.36
CA GLY A 378 -7.07 -10.30 -2.46
C GLY A 378 -7.09 -11.82 -2.46
N LEU A 379 -6.19 -12.45 -3.20
CA LEU A 379 -6.08 -13.93 -3.25
C LEU A 379 -5.62 -14.49 -1.90
N ALA A 380 -4.67 -13.86 -1.21
CA ALA A 380 -4.23 -14.27 0.11
C ALA A 380 -5.39 -14.21 1.12
N LEU A 381 -6.14 -13.10 1.16
CA LEU A 381 -7.31 -12.94 2.03
C LEU A 381 -8.43 -13.95 1.72
N ALA A 382 -8.61 -14.34 0.45
CA ALA A 382 -9.68 -15.26 0.06
C ALA A 382 -9.30 -16.74 0.24
N LEU A 383 -8.07 -17.12 -0.11
CA LEU A 383 -7.65 -18.52 -0.25
C LEU A 383 -6.76 -19.04 0.87
N ASP A 384 -5.95 -18.17 1.50
CA ASP A 384 -4.96 -18.59 2.50
C ASP A 384 -5.42 -18.28 3.94
N ARG A 385 -6.74 -18.25 4.18
CA ARG A 385 -7.34 -17.82 5.46
C ARG A 385 -6.82 -18.55 6.70
N ASP A 386 -6.46 -19.81 6.55
CA ASP A 386 -5.86 -20.67 7.59
C ASP A 386 -4.38 -20.35 7.89
N LYS A 387 -3.75 -19.56 7.01
CA LYS A 387 -2.35 -19.11 7.14
C LYS A 387 -2.23 -17.64 7.51
N LEU A 388 -3.34 -16.89 7.51
CA LEU A 388 -3.36 -15.50 7.92
C LEU A 388 -3.14 -15.38 9.43
N SER A 389 -2.73 -14.19 9.87
CA SER A 389 -2.70 -13.90 11.31
C SER A 389 -4.12 -13.95 11.91
N ASP A 390 -4.22 -14.20 13.21
CA ASP A 390 -5.49 -14.13 13.95
C ASP A 390 -5.96 -12.68 14.20
N LEU A 391 -5.25 -11.69 13.65
CA LEU A 391 -5.60 -10.29 13.78
C LEU A 391 -6.80 -9.94 12.92
N HIS A 392 -7.70 -9.14 13.48
CA HIS A 392 -8.84 -8.55 12.80
C HIS A 392 -8.89 -7.04 13.07
N GLY A 393 -9.67 -6.31 12.30
CA GLY A 393 -9.72 -4.86 12.42
C GLY A 393 -9.13 -4.15 11.21
N VAL A 394 -8.73 -2.90 11.39
CA VAL A 394 -8.01 -2.14 10.36
C VAL A 394 -6.53 -2.48 10.47
N LEU A 395 -5.97 -3.09 9.44
CA LEU A 395 -4.65 -3.73 9.44
C LEU A 395 -3.75 -3.17 8.33
N THR A 396 -2.49 -3.58 8.37
CA THR A 396 -1.50 -3.39 7.31
C THR A 396 -1.25 -4.73 6.59
N PRO A 397 -0.65 -4.72 5.39
CA PRO A 397 -0.35 -5.96 4.67
C PRO A 397 0.47 -6.97 5.46
N ALA A 398 1.55 -6.52 6.10
CA ALA A 398 2.41 -7.40 6.91
C ALA A 398 1.68 -7.98 8.12
N ALA A 399 0.90 -7.17 8.84
CA ALA A 399 0.16 -7.62 10.02
C ALA A 399 -0.99 -8.58 9.68
N ALA A 400 -1.68 -8.35 8.56
CA ALA A 400 -2.81 -9.18 8.14
C ALA A 400 -2.38 -10.50 7.49
N MET A 401 -1.39 -10.45 6.61
CA MET A 401 -1.10 -11.54 5.67
C MET A 401 0.30 -12.14 5.83
N GLY A 402 1.26 -11.37 6.32
CA GLY A 402 2.60 -11.85 6.69
C GLY A 402 3.21 -12.91 5.77
N ASP A 403 3.51 -14.08 6.33
CA ASP A 403 4.12 -15.22 5.61
C ASP A 403 3.23 -15.74 4.48
N ALA A 404 1.90 -15.65 4.59
CA ALA A 404 0.99 -16.08 3.52
C ALA A 404 1.18 -15.26 2.25
N LEU A 405 1.33 -13.92 2.37
CA LEU A 405 1.58 -13.06 1.22
C LEU A 405 3.01 -13.24 0.67
N LEU A 406 4.02 -13.40 1.53
CA LEU A 406 5.39 -13.71 1.10
C LEU A 406 5.46 -14.99 0.26
N ALA A 407 4.73 -16.03 0.65
CA ALA A 407 4.69 -17.30 -0.06
C ALA A 407 4.08 -17.18 -1.47
N ARG A 408 3.26 -16.16 -1.74
CA ARG A 408 2.64 -15.92 -3.04
C ARG A 408 3.53 -15.14 -4.02
N PHE A 409 4.49 -14.38 -3.53
CA PHE A 409 5.33 -13.50 -4.33
C PHE A 409 6.05 -14.19 -5.49
N PRO A 410 6.71 -15.36 -5.34
CA PRO A 410 7.42 -16.01 -6.44
C PRO A 410 6.51 -16.35 -7.63
N ALA A 411 5.31 -16.86 -7.38
CA ALA A 411 4.34 -17.17 -8.43
C ALA A 411 3.80 -15.90 -9.12
N ALA A 412 3.76 -14.77 -8.40
CA ALA A 412 3.36 -13.46 -8.92
C ALA A 412 4.50 -12.74 -9.68
N GLY A 413 5.69 -13.35 -9.78
CA GLY A 413 6.87 -12.72 -10.39
C GLY A 413 7.49 -11.61 -9.54
N ILE A 414 7.22 -11.59 -8.24
CA ILE A 414 7.85 -10.70 -7.26
C ILE A 414 9.00 -11.47 -6.59
N THR A 415 10.21 -10.96 -6.74
CA THR A 415 11.36 -11.49 -6.00
C THR A 415 11.47 -10.75 -4.67
N LEU A 416 11.53 -11.47 -3.57
CA LEU A 416 11.90 -10.92 -2.26
C LEU A 416 12.85 -11.89 -1.56
N GLU A 417 14.09 -11.48 -1.42
CA GLU A 417 15.18 -12.28 -0.86
C GLU A 417 15.79 -11.57 0.34
N THR A 418 16.16 -12.33 1.36
CA THR A 418 16.87 -11.82 2.54
C THR A 418 18.24 -12.48 2.67
N VAL A 419 19.27 -11.68 2.94
CA VAL A 419 20.64 -12.12 3.11
C VAL A 419 21.21 -11.54 4.40
N ARG A 420 21.87 -12.38 5.21
CA ARG A 420 22.71 -11.91 6.32
C ARG A 420 24.05 -11.41 5.74
N LEU A 421 24.44 -10.19 6.10
CA LEU A 421 25.65 -9.52 5.62
C LEU A 421 26.83 -9.72 6.58
N SER A 422 26.57 -9.79 7.89
CA SER A 422 27.55 -10.06 8.94
C SER A 422 26.89 -10.55 10.22
#